data_b8582c339d282321903b8494c84f037c
#
_entry.id   b8582c339d282321903b8494c84f037c
#
_cell.length_a   1.000
_cell.length_b   1.000
_cell.length_c   1.000
_cell.angle_alpha   90.00
_cell.angle_beta   90.00
_cell.angle_gamma   90.00
#
_symmetry.space_group_name_H-M   'P 1'
#
loop_
_entity.id
_entity.type
_entity.pdbx_description
1 polymer ?
#
loop_
_entity_poly.entity_id
_entity_poly.type
_entity_poly.pdbx_seq_one_letter_code
_entity_poly.pdbx_strand_id
1 'polypeptide(L)'
;IIGPQGLEVRHDLIVGVTLMRPNIVYPDHQHDPEELYLVLGNGRWRQDQGAWHTPGLGGLVYNPSNVMHGMKSLDHPLIALWCLPLDKPFLSFSQPQPTP
;
A
#
# COMPACT_ATOMS: atom_id res chain seq x y z
N ILE A 1 9.85 -4.23 7.03
CA ILE A 1 10.01 -5.53 7.71
C ILE A 1 10.68 -6.52 6.77
N ILE A 2 10.17 -6.62 5.56
CA ILE A 2 10.71 -7.49 4.53
C ILE A 2 11.22 -6.61 3.40
N GLY A 3 12.42 -6.89 2.90
CA GLY A 3 12.99 -6.12 1.81
C GLY A 3 14.51 -6.23 1.80
N PRO A 4 15.21 -5.46 0.92
CA PRO A 4 16.66 -5.55 0.80
C PRO A 4 17.41 -5.26 2.08
N GLN A 5 16.83 -4.44 2.97
CA GLN A 5 17.42 -4.07 4.26
C GLN A 5 16.49 -4.39 5.43
N GLY A 6 15.52 -5.28 5.22
CA GLY A 6 14.56 -5.67 6.24
C GLY A 6 15.04 -6.79 7.14
N LEU A 7 14.20 -7.16 8.10
CA LEU A 7 14.45 -8.30 8.98
C LEU A 7 14.52 -9.60 8.19
N GLU A 8 13.68 -9.75 7.17
CA GLU A 8 13.84 -10.79 6.17
C GLU A 8 14.36 -10.14 4.89
N VAL A 9 15.52 -10.58 4.44
CA VAL A 9 16.15 -9.98 3.27
C VAL A 9 15.54 -10.55 1.99
N ARG A 10 14.91 -9.66 1.20
CA ARG A 10 14.37 -9.96 -0.11
C ARG A 10 14.67 -8.81 -1.05
N HIS A 11 14.85 -9.15 -2.32
CA HIS A 11 15.14 -8.16 -3.37
C HIS A 11 14.02 -8.03 -4.38
N ASP A 12 12.94 -8.80 -4.24
CA ASP A 12 11.79 -8.79 -5.15
C ASP A 12 10.61 -8.00 -4.61
N LEU A 13 10.57 -7.73 -3.29
CA LEU A 13 9.50 -6.94 -2.69
C LEU A 13 9.93 -6.29 -1.39
N ILE A 14 9.16 -5.28 -1.00
CA ILE A 14 9.27 -4.64 0.32
C ILE A 14 7.91 -4.74 1.00
N VAL A 15 7.91 -5.11 2.27
CA VAL A 15 6.73 -5.09 3.13
C VAL A 15 7.04 -4.24 4.36
N GLY A 16 6.13 -3.35 4.67
CA GLY A 16 6.27 -2.47 5.83
C GLY A 16 4.94 -2.19 6.50
N VAL A 17 5.00 -1.38 7.54
CA VAL A 17 3.84 -0.97 8.33
C VAL A 17 3.78 0.54 8.34
N THR A 18 2.59 1.08 8.07
CA THR A 18 2.29 2.48 8.29
C THR A 18 1.50 2.61 9.59
N LEU A 19 1.97 3.51 10.44
CA LEU A 19 1.27 3.88 11.67
C LEU A 19 1.16 5.40 11.70
N MET A 20 -0.06 5.91 11.64
CA MET A 20 -0.33 7.35 11.68
C MET A 20 -1.13 7.70 12.93
N ARG A 21 -0.75 8.81 13.58
CA ARG A 21 -1.53 9.36 14.68
C ARG A 21 -2.93 9.74 14.18
N PRO A 22 -3.91 9.92 15.09
CA PRO A 22 -5.22 10.45 14.72
C PRO A 22 -5.12 11.82 14.05
N ASN A 23 -6.05 12.10 13.16
CA ASN A 23 -6.24 13.41 12.52
C ASN A 23 -5.03 13.89 11.71
N ILE A 24 -4.35 12.99 11.03
CA ILE A 24 -3.21 13.29 10.16
C ILE A 24 -3.60 13.01 8.70
N VAL A 25 -3.22 13.92 7.82
CA VAL A 25 -3.32 13.72 6.37
C VAL A 25 -1.92 13.41 5.84
N TYR A 26 -1.78 12.26 5.21
CA TYR A 26 -0.58 11.95 4.44
C TYR A 26 -0.77 12.52 3.03
N PRO A 27 0.07 13.49 2.61
CA PRO A 27 -0.15 14.19 1.35
C PRO A 27 -0.17 13.25 0.15
N ASP A 28 -0.89 13.67 -0.89
CA ASP A 28 -0.88 12.96 -2.15
C ASP A 28 0.55 12.86 -2.68
N HIS A 29 0.92 11.67 -3.12
CA HIS A 29 2.24 11.35 -3.63
C HIS A 29 2.14 10.25 -4.67
N GLN A 30 3.23 10.01 -5.38
CA GLN A 30 3.28 8.95 -6.39
C GLN A 30 4.67 8.33 -6.38
N HIS A 31 4.75 7.07 -6.81
CA HIS A 31 6.01 6.36 -6.97
C HIS A 31 5.88 5.28 -8.04
N ASP A 32 7.03 4.87 -8.58
CA ASP A 32 7.07 3.92 -9.69
C ASP A 32 6.53 2.53 -9.32
N PRO A 33 6.93 1.90 -8.22
CA PRO A 33 6.34 0.61 -7.86
C PRO A 33 4.85 0.73 -7.55
N GLU A 34 4.10 -0.29 -7.94
CA GLU A 34 2.74 -0.50 -7.44
C GLU A 34 2.78 -0.67 -5.93
N GLU A 35 1.64 -0.43 -5.28
CA GLU A 35 1.54 -0.61 -3.84
C GLU A 35 0.21 -1.23 -3.47
N LEU A 36 0.25 -2.18 -2.54
CA LEU A 36 -0.94 -2.78 -1.98
C LEU A 36 -0.95 -2.56 -0.48
N TYR A 37 -2.05 -2.00 0.03
CA TYR A 37 -2.28 -1.87 1.47
C TYR A 37 -3.28 -2.92 1.95
N LEU A 38 -2.99 -3.49 3.11
CA LEU A 38 -3.98 -4.21 3.92
C LEU A 38 -4.33 -3.34 5.12
N VAL A 39 -5.59 -2.94 5.22
CA VAL A 39 -6.04 -2.00 6.24
C VAL A 39 -6.31 -2.72 7.55
N LEU A 40 -5.60 -2.35 8.61
CA LEU A 40 -5.75 -2.92 9.94
C LEU A 40 -6.39 -1.97 10.94
N GLY A 41 -6.69 -0.74 10.53
CA GLY A 41 -7.33 0.27 11.37
C GLY A 41 -8.10 1.26 10.53
N ASN A 42 -8.70 2.25 11.19
CA ASN A 42 -9.55 3.23 10.52
C ASN A 42 -8.72 4.21 9.71
N GLY A 43 -9.20 4.54 8.52
CA GLY A 43 -8.58 5.53 7.68
C GLY A 43 -9.32 5.69 6.38
N ARG A 44 -8.94 6.71 5.63
CA ARG A 44 -9.47 6.96 4.29
C ARG A 44 -8.35 7.06 3.29
N TRP A 45 -8.63 6.62 2.08
CA TRP A 45 -7.70 6.64 0.96
C TRP A 45 -8.34 7.32 -0.23
N ARG A 46 -7.50 7.90 -1.10
CA ARG A 46 -7.95 8.42 -2.38
C ARG A 46 -6.88 8.28 -3.44
N GLN A 47 -7.31 8.29 -4.70
CA GLN A 47 -6.44 8.28 -5.87
C GLN A 47 -6.81 9.43 -6.79
N ASP A 48 -5.80 10.00 -7.47
CA ASP A 48 -5.96 11.08 -8.44
C ASP A 48 -6.78 12.25 -7.92
N GLN A 49 -6.59 12.58 -6.63
CA GLN A 49 -7.32 13.66 -5.95
C GLN A 49 -8.84 13.48 -5.99
N GLY A 50 -9.28 12.24 -6.16
CA GLY A 50 -10.70 11.92 -6.19
C GLY A 50 -11.33 11.88 -4.80
N ALA A 51 -12.50 11.26 -4.72
CA ALA A 51 -13.22 11.15 -3.45
C ALA A 51 -12.48 10.26 -2.46
N TRP A 52 -12.52 10.64 -1.20
CA TRP A 52 -12.04 9.78 -0.11
C TRP A 52 -12.98 8.59 0.05
N HIS A 53 -12.40 7.42 0.28
CA HIS A 53 -13.18 6.22 0.57
C HIS A 53 -12.63 5.51 1.80
N THR A 54 -13.47 4.70 2.44
CA THR A 54 -13.13 3.96 3.65
C THR A 54 -13.15 2.47 3.35
N PRO A 55 -11.97 1.83 3.18
CA PRO A 55 -11.93 0.40 2.89
C PRO A 55 -12.44 -0.49 4.03
N GLY A 56 -12.31 0.00 5.27
CA GLY A 56 -12.65 -0.79 6.43
C GLY A 56 -11.56 -1.77 6.84
N LEU A 57 -11.72 -2.35 8.04
CA LEU A 57 -10.78 -3.33 8.58
C LEU A 57 -10.71 -4.55 7.67
N GLY A 58 -9.49 -4.95 7.32
CA GLY A 58 -9.25 -6.06 6.41
C GLY A 58 -9.42 -5.73 4.94
N GLY A 59 -9.80 -4.48 4.61
CA GLY A 59 -9.92 -4.03 3.23
C GLY A 59 -8.56 -3.90 2.55
N LEU A 60 -8.58 -3.99 1.22
CA LEU A 60 -7.39 -3.83 0.40
C LEU A 60 -7.48 -2.53 -0.39
N VAL A 61 -6.34 -1.84 -0.50
CA VAL A 61 -6.19 -0.66 -1.34
C VAL A 61 -5.05 -0.91 -2.31
N TYR A 62 -5.36 -0.86 -3.60
CA TYR A 62 -4.37 -1.05 -4.64
C TYR A 62 -4.08 0.28 -5.33
N ASN A 63 -2.81 0.67 -5.32
CA ASN A 63 -2.32 1.85 -6.02
C ASN A 63 -1.49 1.41 -7.22
N PRO A 64 -1.97 1.61 -8.46
CA PRO A 64 -1.16 1.34 -9.65
C PRO A 64 0.13 2.14 -9.67
N SER A 65 1.08 1.69 -10.50
CA SER A 65 2.33 2.41 -10.72
C SER A 65 2.07 3.88 -11.05
N ASN A 66 2.74 4.76 -10.32
CA ASN A 66 2.71 6.21 -10.52
C ASN A 66 1.34 6.88 -10.34
N VAL A 67 0.33 6.19 -9.83
CA VAL A 67 -0.93 6.86 -9.49
C VAL A 67 -0.70 7.82 -8.32
N MET A 68 -1.24 9.03 -8.43
CA MET A 68 -1.25 9.96 -7.31
C MET A 68 -2.19 9.42 -6.25
N HIS A 69 -1.71 9.23 -5.04
CA HIS A 69 -2.53 8.67 -3.96
C HIS A 69 -2.20 9.29 -2.62
N GLY A 70 -3.17 9.28 -1.74
CA GLY A 70 -3.04 9.80 -0.39
C GLY A 70 -3.91 9.04 0.59
N MET A 71 -3.69 9.27 1.86
CA MET A 71 -4.47 8.68 2.93
C MET A 71 -4.54 9.63 4.11
N LYS A 72 -5.55 9.42 4.95
CA LYS A 72 -5.68 10.18 6.19
C LYS A 72 -6.27 9.32 7.29
N SER A 73 -5.81 9.57 8.50
CA SER A 73 -6.42 9.03 9.71
C SER A 73 -7.60 9.89 10.12
N LEU A 74 -8.47 9.32 10.93
CA LEU A 74 -9.62 10.01 11.52
C LEU A 74 -9.35 10.19 13.01
N ASP A 75 -10.34 9.92 13.86
CA ASP A 75 -10.23 10.06 15.30
C ASP A 75 -9.46 8.93 15.99
N HIS A 76 -9.06 7.92 15.24
CA HIS A 76 -8.23 6.81 15.70
C HIS A 76 -6.95 6.69 14.86
N PRO A 77 -5.90 6.06 15.38
CA PRO A 77 -4.70 5.80 14.58
C PRO A 77 -5.03 4.99 13.33
N LEU A 78 -4.35 5.29 12.24
CA LEU A 78 -4.38 4.49 11.03
C LEU A 78 -3.24 3.49 11.09
N ILE A 79 -3.56 2.22 10.86
CA ILE A 79 -2.58 1.15 10.79
C ILE A 79 -2.82 0.37 9.50
N ALA A 80 -1.77 0.18 8.72
CA ALA A 80 -1.87 -0.59 7.48
C ALA A 80 -0.55 -1.28 7.21
N LEU A 81 -0.62 -2.50 6.68
CA LEU A 81 0.52 -3.17 6.07
C LEU A 81 0.57 -2.74 4.61
N TRP A 82 1.77 -2.57 4.07
CA TRP A 82 1.94 -2.24 2.67
C TRP A 82 3.01 -3.12 2.03
N CYS A 83 2.83 -3.37 0.74
CA CYS A 83 3.73 -4.19 -0.04
C CYS A 83 4.04 -3.50 -1.37
N LEU A 84 5.32 -3.43 -1.71
CA LEU A 84 5.80 -2.90 -2.98
C LEU A 84 6.56 -4.01 -3.71
N PRO A 85 6.16 -4.39 -4.93
CA PRO A 85 6.98 -5.28 -5.75
C PRO A 85 8.13 -4.48 -6.35
N LEU A 86 9.31 -5.08 -6.44
CA LEU A 86 10.51 -4.39 -6.91
C LEU A 86 10.94 -4.81 -8.30
N ASP A 87 10.79 -6.08 -8.64
CA ASP A 87 11.32 -6.61 -9.89
C ASP A 87 10.29 -6.93 -10.95
N LYS A 88 9.01 -7.08 -10.57
CA LYS A 88 7.92 -7.30 -11.52
C LYS A 88 6.57 -6.92 -10.91
N PRO A 89 5.54 -6.63 -11.74
CA PRO A 89 4.23 -6.23 -11.26
C PRO A 89 3.54 -7.32 -10.45
N PHE A 90 2.59 -6.94 -9.59
CA PHE A 90 1.79 -7.88 -8.80
C PHE A 90 1.07 -8.90 -9.65
N LEU A 91 0.56 -8.51 -10.81
CA LEU A 91 -0.12 -9.44 -11.72
C LEU A 91 0.75 -10.61 -12.13
N SER A 92 2.08 -10.41 -12.21
CA SER A 92 3.02 -11.47 -12.53
C SER A 92 3.12 -12.53 -11.45
N PHE A 93 2.81 -12.16 -10.18
CA PHE A 93 2.82 -13.11 -9.08
C PHE A 93 1.50 -13.89 -8.97
N SER A 94 0.38 -13.28 -9.41
CA SER A 94 -0.95 -13.84 -9.24
C SER A 94 -1.43 -14.66 -10.43
N GLN A 95 -0.82 -14.51 -11.60
CA GLN A 95 -1.21 -15.23 -12.80
C GLN A 95 -0.50 -16.57 -12.89
N PRO A 96 -1.17 -17.61 -13.41
CA PRO A 96 -0.50 -18.87 -13.69
C PRO A 96 0.65 -18.63 -14.66
N GLN A 97 1.77 -19.29 -14.41
CA GLN A 97 2.88 -19.23 -15.33
C GLN A 97 2.50 -19.93 -16.63
N PRO A 98 2.86 -19.37 -17.80
CA PRO A 98 2.62 -20.07 -19.05
C PRO A 98 3.43 -21.37 -19.07
N THR A 99 2.79 -22.44 -19.49
CA THR A 99 3.50 -23.71 -19.67
C THR A 99 4.45 -23.59 -20.87
N PRO A 100 5.67 -24.08 -20.72
CA PRO A 100 6.62 -24.07 -21.84
C PRO A 100 6.17 -24.91 -23.01
#